data_77da79b825a765128eaa7872c7d35c65
#
_entry.id   77da79b825a765128eaa7872c7d35c65
#
_cell.length_a   1.000
_cell.length_b   1.000
_cell.length_c   1.000
_cell.angle_alpha   90.00
_cell.angle_beta   90.00
_cell.angle_gamma   90.00
#
_symmetry.space_group_name_H-M   'P 1'
#
loop_
_entity.id
_entity.type
_entity.pdbx_description
1 polymer ?
#
loop_
_entity_poly.entity_id
_entity_poly.type
_entity_poly.pdbx_seq_one_letter_code
_entity_poly.pdbx_strand_id
1 'polypeptide(L)'
;MLFIESRTLDHRLDGAARLRLLEELQGRGLTPLIRSTRLSCYERALSSTSDARDMERALFAGLEDESAPVVPGDLFFVEDYALALVFGETEEEPEGLRVSIIYEARTREPLRKLDSFCLTVSDAVLSAARGEIDAERPAMSLALTGWRQSTATGQTAFTRYFARQDVDTLYTMRRRENAPDRVRAAELLEDTGTRQFLQHTHQAHAEGCAAKLLPGERLAATAVPSVDRLIDAGLVRPEIFVSCRQTGHSLFRLPTPDALAVVTISQAACGECGTPVADEKVEEMLVPTPLAAALLEDGSWLVNRVHSILRELGLPESEIAIGPAGGDGEAHMMANVCGEPFLFILRDGPLSPAFARRAIDAAVETQAMHLVVVATGQMHNEGRARLLEHARRRVRSGHEVELLVLEDVGAAFAALRDAFERVSQRVLADQLYALDTSSGLNVSRLLMNRAKLLQEAERQNLDESPKEPSLERRADDRRDIALASAASAGGGGGSDLSDLGRRFSPNAQPPHE
;
A
#
# COMPACT_ATOMS: atom_id res chain seq x y z
N MET A 1 -2.85 9.56 -0.51
CA MET A 1 -4.02 9.16 0.30
C MET A 1 -3.73 9.46 1.77
N LEU A 2 -4.70 9.99 2.50
CA LEU A 2 -4.59 10.25 3.95
C LEU A 2 -5.28 9.15 4.75
N PHE A 3 -4.66 8.77 5.84
CA PHE A 3 -5.22 7.86 6.86
C PHE A 3 -5.50 8.65 8.12
N ILE A 4 -6.47 8.20 8.89
CA ILE A 4 -6.79 8.76 10.20
C ILE A 4 -6.93 7.64 11.22
N GLU A 5 -6.26 7.82 12.36
CA GLU A 5 -6.36 6.95 13.53
C GLU A 5 -6.71 7.79 14.74
N SER A 6 -7.62 7.30 15.57
CA SER A 6 -8.17 8.06 16.69
C SER A 6 -8.12 7.27 17.99
N ARG A 7 -7.95 8.02 19.09
CA ARG A 7 -8.11 7.55 20.46
C ARG A 7 -9.09 8.44 21.18
N THR A 8 -9.90 7.86 22.04
CA THR A 8 -10.88 8.55 22.86
C THR A 8 -10.60 8.36 24.33
N LEU A 9 -10.87 9.39 25.11
CA LEU A 9 -10.75 9.40 26.55
C LEU A 9 -12.06 9.94 27.14
N ASP A 10 -12.67 9.19 28.03
CA ASP A 10 -13.86 9.62 28.75
C ASP A 10 -13.48 10.63 29.86
N HIS A 11 -13.20 11.86 29.42
CA HIS A 11 -12.85 12.97 30.29
C HIS A 11 -13.40 14.28 29.73
N ARG A 12 -14.26 14.95 30.48
CA ARG A 12 -14.90 16.21 30.06
C ARG A 12 -14.16 17.39 30.62
N LEU A 13 -14.01 18.41 29.81
CA LEU A 13 -13.41 19.69 30.17
C LEU A 13 -14.39 20.81 29.92
N ASP A 14 -14.51 21.72 30.89
CA ASP A 14 -15.22 22.99 30.67
C ASP A 14 -14.47 23.91 29.70
N GLY A 15 -15.10 25.00 29.27
CA GLY A 15 -14.52 25.91 28.28
C GLY A 15 -13.19 26.53 28.72
N ALA A 16 -13.07 26.88 30.00
CA ALA A 16 -11.85 27.44 30.56
C ALA A 16 -10.71 26.41 30.63
N ALA A 17 -11.02 25.16 30.99
CA ALA A 17 -10.06 24.08 31.01
C ALA A 17 -9.61 23.69 29.59
N ARG A 18 -10.52 23.73 28.59
CA ARG A 18 -10.17 23.51 27.18
C ARG A 18 -9.16 24.56 26.67
N LEU A 19 -9.37 25.83 27.02
CA LEU A 19 -8.46 26.90 26.65
C LEU A 19 -7.09 26.72 27.31
N ARG A 20 -7.05 26.44 28.63
CA ARG A 20 -5.81 26.16 29.37
C ARG A 20 -5.06 24.98 28.76
N LEU A 21 -5.78 23.90 28.38
CA LEU A 21 -5.16 22.75 27.72
C LEU A 21 -4.47 23.15 26.41
N LEU A 22 -5.12 23.98 25.58
CA LEU A 22 -4.48 24.47 24.34
C LEU A 22 -3.26 25.36 24.62
N GLU A 23 -3.28 26.14 25.70
CA GLU A 23 -2.12 26.94 26.15
C GLU A 23 -0.96 26.06 26.61
N GLU A 24 -1.25 25.02 27.40
CA GLU A 24 -0.26 24.03 27.85
C GLU A 24 0.37 23.28 26.65
N LEU A 25 -0.44 22.86 25.68
CA LEU A 25 0.06 22.20 24.46
C LEU A 25 0.95 23.15 23.64
N GLN A 26 0.57 24.43 23.57
CA GLN A 26 1.39 25.46 22.92
C GLN A 26 2.73 25.66 23.65
N GLY A 27 2.72 25.68 24.97
CA GLY A 27 3.94 25.74 25.80
C GLY A 27 4.87 24.55 25.60
N ARG A 28 4.36 23.41 25.16
CA ARG A 28 5.10 22.19 24.81
C ARG A 28 5.56 22.13 23.35
N GLY A 29 5.38 23.21 22.59
CA GLY A 29 5.82 23.33 21.20
C GLY A 29 4.79 22.88 20.14
N LEU A 30 3.57 22.54 20.54
CA LEU A 30 2.48 22.22 19.62
C LEU A 30 1.65 23.47 19.34
N THR A 31 1.80 24.05 18.15
CA THR A 31 1.07 25.28 17.79
C THR A 31 -0.36 24.95 17.36
N PRO A 32 -1.39 25.36 18.14
CA PRO A 32 -2.79 25.17 17.78
C PRO A 32 -3.16 26.09 16.62
N LEU A 33 -3.52 25.54 15.47
CA LEU A 33 -3.73 26.27 14.23
C LEU A 33 -4.97 27.18 14.29
N ILE A 34 -6.11 26.61 14.72
CA ILE A 34 -7.40 27.33 14.74
C ILE A 34 -7.32 28.48 15.74
N ARG A 35 -6.82 28.20 16.94
CA ARG A 35 -6.62 29.23 17.98
C ARG A 35 -5.67 30.33 17.52
N SER A 36 -4.53 29.98 16.94
CA SER A 36 -3.54 30.95 16.47
C SER A 36 -4.11 31.85 15.37
N THR A 37 -4.91 31.29 14.45
CA THR A 37 -5.60 32.05 13.42
C THR A 37 -6.61 33.02 14.03
N ARG A 38 -7.39 32.58 15.01
CA ARG A 38 -8.36 33.41 15.72
C ARG A 38 -7.68 34.55 16.49
N LEU A 39 -6.61 34.26 17.23
CA LEU A 39 -5.84 35.28 17.93
C LEU A 39 -5.24 36.33 16.96
N SER A 40 -4.71 35.89 15.82
CA SER A 40 -4.21 36.82 14.80
C SER A 40 -5.31 37.75 14.23
N CYS A 41 -6.54 37.25 14.12
CA CYS A 41 -7.69 38.11 13.74
C CYS A 41 -8.01 39.14 14.84
N TYR A 42 -8.00 38.72 16.11
CA TYR A 42 -8.23 39.61 17.24
C TYR A 42 -7.11 40.65 17.38
N GLU A 43 -5.84 40.27 17.24
CA GLU A 43 -4.70 41.18 17.24
C GLU A 43 -4.83 42.29 16.18
N ARG A 44 -5.24 41.90 14.97
CA ARG A 44 -5.49 42.86 13.89
C ARG A 44 -6.62 43.83 14.22
N ALA A 45 -7.67 43.36 14.90
CA ALA A 45 -8.81 44.20 15.28
C ALA A 45 -8.50 45.12 16.47
N LEU A 46 -7.71 44.62 17.44
CA LEU A 46 -7.41 45.35 18.70
C LEU A 46 -6.05 46.04 18.68
N SER A 47 -5.22 45.78 17.67
CA SER A 47 -3.85 46.30 17.52
C SER A 47 -2.90 45.93 18.68
N SER A 48 -3.24 44.93 19.49
CA SER A 48 -2.45 44.47 20.63
C SER A 48 -2.65 42.98 20.90
N THR A 49 -1.52 42.26 21.07
CA THR A 49 -1.52 40.82 21.39
C THR A 49 -2.04 40.54 22.80
N SER A 50 -1.78 41.42 23.77
CA SER A 50 -2.29 41.29 25.14
C SER A 50 -3.79 41.36 25.17
N ASP A 51 -4.35 42.39 24.52
CA ASP A 51 -5.80 42.62 24.48
C ASP A 51 -6.53 41.51 23.72
N ALA A 52 -5.92 40.94 22.70
CA ALA A 52 -6.45 39.79 22.00
C ALA A 52 -6.59 38.55 22.91
N ARG A 53 -5.59 38.28 23.74
CA ARG A 53 -5.63 37.18 24.72
C ARG A 53 -6.63 37.44 25.85
N ASP A 54 -6.71 38.68 26.33
CA ASP A 54 -7.66 39.07 27.36
C ASP A 54 -9.09 39.01 26.82
N MET A 55 -9.31 39.42 25.57
CA MET A 55 -10.58 39.24 24.87
C MET A 55 -10.91 37.75 24.71
N GLU A 56 -9.96 36.91 24.31
CA GLU A 56 -10.18 35.48 24.22
C GLU A 56 -10.62 34.89 25.57
N ARG A 57 -9.89 35.23 26.67
CA ARG A 57 -10.25 34.76 28.01
C ARG A 57 -11.61 35.27 28.46
N ALA A 58 -11.94 36.51 28.20
CA ALA A 58 -13.24 37.06 28.55
C ALA A 58 -14.40 36.41 27.79
N LEU A 59 -14.21 36.16 26.50
CA LEU A 59 -15.17 35.41 25.68
C LEU A 59 -15.42 33.99 26.23
N PHE A 60 -14.40 33.33 26.74
CA PHE A 60 -14.49 31.99 27.25
C PHE A 60 -14.76 31.88 28.76
N ALA A 61 -14.55 32.93 29.54
CA ALA A 61 -14.93 32.99 30.96
C ALA A 61 -16.44 33.23 31.17
N GLY A 62 -17.11 33.86 30.19
CA GLY A 62 -18.57 34.06 30.25
C GLY A 62 -19.40 32.84 29.84
N LEU A 63 -18.79 31.69 29.71
CA LEU A 63 -19.36 30.47 29.09
C LEU A 63 -20.06 29.50 30.02
N GLU A 64 -20.55 29.95 31.16
CA GLU A 64 -21.54 29.20 31.94
C GLU A 64 -22.95 29.22 31.30
N ASP A 65 -23.10 29.99 30.19
CA ASP A 65 -24.37 30.13 29.47
C ASP A 65 -24.37 29.28 28.20
N GLU A 66 -25.43 28.47 27.97
CA GLU A 66 -25.60 27.54 26.83
C GLU A 66 -25.43 28.19 25.43
N SER A 67 -25.35 29.52 25.33
CA SER A 67 -25.24 30.28 24.09
C SER A 67 -23.82 30.72 23.70
N ALA A 68 -22.82 30.30 24.46
CA ALA A 68 -21.46 30.79 24.28
C ALA A 68 -20.63 30.01 23.22
N PRO A 69 -19.65 30.67 22.56
CA PRO A 69 -18.84 29.96 21.54
C PRO A 69 -18.02 28.87 22.19
N VAL A 70 -18.26 27.63 21.77
CA VAL A 70 -17.56 26.45 22.25
C VAL A 70 -16.19 26.36 21.61
N VAL A 71 -15.16 25.96 22.37
CA VAL A 71 -13.88 25.53 21.80
C VAL A 71 -14.01 24.04 21.48
N PRO A 72 -14.22 23.66 20.21
CA PRO A 72 -14.45 22.25 19.85
C PRO A 72 -13.16 21.46 19.78
N GLY A 73 -12.00 22.13 19.79
CA GLY A 73 -10.69 21.51 19.65
C GLY A 73 -9.74 22.36 18.82
N ASP A 74 -8.67 21.73 18.36
CA ASP A 74 -7.67 22.35 17.49
C ASP A 74 -6.93 21.34 16.63
N LEU A 75 -6.20 21.86 15.64
CA LEU A 75 -5.37 21.12 14.71
C LEU A 75 -3.90 21.54 14.86
N PHE A 76 -2.99 20.57 14.87
CA PHE A 76 -1.56 20.77 15.00
C PHE A 76 -0.83 20.16 13.80
N PHE A 77 -0.10 20.97 13.05
CA PHE A 77 0.75 20.45 11.98
C PHE A 77 2.13 20.10 12.50
N VAL A 78 2.57 18.87 12.23
CA VAL A 78 3.89 18.37 12.61
C VAL A 78 4.50 17.70 11.38
N GLU A 79 5.58 18.27 10.86
CA GLU A 79 6.31 17.71 9.70
C GLU A 79 5.40 17.15 8.58
N ASP A 80 5.33 15.81 8.45
CA ASP A 80 4.60 15.08 7.40
C ASP A 80 3.20 14.59 7.83
N TYR A 81 2.75 14.91 9.06
CA TYR A 81 1.45 14.51 9.59
C TYR A 81 0.73 15.69 10.28
N ALA A 82 -0.51 15.47 10.66
CA ALA A 82 -1.27 16.38 11.48
C ALA A 82 -1.87 15.65 12.69
N LEU A 83 -2.00 16.37 13.79
CA LEU A 83 -2.68 15.89 14.99
C LEU A 83 -3.95 16.73 15.18
N ALA A 84 -5.05 16.11 15.52
CA ALA A 84 -6.28 16.78 15.86
C ALA A 84 -6.69 16.45 17.30
N LEU A 85 -7.16 17.46 18.00
CA LEU A 85 -7.78 17.34 19.32
C LEU A 85 -9.21 17.86 19.19
N VAL A 86 -10.19 17.02 19.53
CA VAL A 86 -11.61 17.36 19.48
C VAL A 86 -12.22 17.14 20.85
N PHE A 87 -12.98 18.09 21.32
CA PHE A 87 -13.72 18.04 22.57
C PHE A 87 -15.19 17.64 22.29
N GLY A 88 -15.72 16.65 23.00
CA GLY A 88 -17.14 16.29 22.94
C GLY A 88 -18.02 17.46 23.39
N GLU A 89 -19.07 17.72 22.63
CA GLU A 89 -19.95 18.89 22.87
C GLU A 89 -21.21 18.54 23.66
N THR A 90 -21.70 17.29 23.56
CA THR A 90 -23.00 16.91 24.12
C THR A 90 -22.93 15.80 25.18
N GLU A 91 -23.95 15.74 26.03
CA GLU A 91 -24.12 14.63 27.00
C GLU A 91 -24.39 13.30 26.31
N GLU A 92 -24.88 13.34 25.07
CA GLU A 92 -25.19 12.16 24.25
C GLU A 92 -23.97 11.58 23.55
N GLU A 93 -22.89 12.37 23.41
CA GLU A 93 -21.62 11.85 22.90
C GLU A 93 -20.81 11.20 24.02
N PRO A 94 -20.61 9.87 24.00
CA PRO A 94 -19.90 9.14 25.07
C PRO A 94 -18.42 9.51 25.18
N GLU A 95 -17.91 10.35 24.31
CA GLU A 95 -16.49 10.63 24.12
C GLU A 95 -16.16 12.05 24.60
N GLY A 96 -15.53 12.16 25.78
CA GLY A 96 -15.12 13.46 26.34
C GLY A 96 -14.00 14.15 25.54
N LEU A 97 -12.91 13.42 25.26
CA LEU A 97 -11.79 13.89 24.44
C LEU A 97 -11.51 12.88 23.34
N ARG A 98 -11.31 13.38 22.12
CA ARG A 98 -10.82 12.58 21.01
C ARG A 98 -9.53 13.20 20.45
N VAL A 99 -8.50 12.40 20.33
CA VAL A 99 -7.25 12.75 19.64
C VAL A 99 -7.11 11.90 18.42
N SER A 100 -6.62 12.50 17.32
CA SER A 100 -6.44 11.79 16.08
C SER A 100 -5.09 12.15 15.45
N ILE A 101 -4.49 11.21 14.74
CA ILE A 101 -3.38 11.45 13.83
C ILE A 101 -3.88 11.30 12.40
N ILE A 102 -3.56 12.28 11.56
CA ILE A 102 -3.84 12.28 10.13
C ILE A 102 -2.49 12.24 9.41
N TYR A 103 -2.28 11.20 8.61
CA TYR A 103 -0.97 10.90 8.05
C TYR A 103 -1.04 10.28 6.66
N GLU A 104 0.07 10.32 5.93
CA GLU A 104 0.24 9.60 4.68
C GLU A 104 0.88 8.22 4.90
N ALA A 105 0.74 7.33 3.92
CA ALA A 105 1.31 5.98 3.96
C ALA A 105 2.81 5.92 4.27
N ARG A 106 3.54 7.00 3.97
CA ARG A 106 5.01 7.10 4.18
C ARG A 106 5.39 7.53 5.58
N THR A 107 4.45 8.05 6.37
CA THR A 107 4.70 8.49 7.73
C THR A 107 5.15 7.31 8.58
N ARG A 108 6.33 7.44 9.18
CA ARG A 108 6.91 6.38 10.00
C ARG A 108 6.22 6.30 11.37
N GLU A 109 5.87 5.11 11.80
CA GLU A 109 5.32 4.81 13.13
C GLU A 109 4.16 5.71 13.57
N PRO A 110 3.09 5.87 12.76
CA PRO A 110 2.02 6.82 13.06
C PRO A 110 1.31 6.51 14.39
N LEU A 111 1.08 5.26 14.71
CA LEU A 111 0.44 4.86 15.97
C LEU A 111 1.28 5.24 17.19
N ARG A 112 2.60 5.11 17.13
CA ARG A 112 3.49 5.53 18.20
C ARG A 112 3.48 7.04 18.40
N LYS A 113 3.39 7.81 17.30
CA LYS A 113 3.23 9.26 17.34
C LYS A 113 1.90 9.65 17.98
N LEU A 114 0.81 8.94 17.65
CA LEU A 114 -0.51 9.12 18.28
C LEU A 114 -0.45 8.81 19.78
N ASP A 115 0.13 7.68 20.17
CA ASP A 115 0.25 7.30 21.58
C ASP A 115 1.09 8.32 22.38
N SER A 116 2.16 8.85 21.78
CA SER A 116 2.94 9.95 22.37
C SER A 116 2.11 11.23 22.54
N PHE A 117 1.26 11.54 21.57
CA PHE A 117 0.35 12.69 21.66
C PHE A 117 -0.71 12.49 22.75
N CYS A 118 -1.27 11.27 22.87
CA CYS A 118 -2.19 10.91 23.98
C CYS A 118 -1.55 11.16 25.35
N LEU A 119 -0.29 10.78 25.54
CA LEU A 119 0.46 11.05 26.78
C LEU A 119 0.65 12.57 26.99
N THR A 120 1.04 13.29 25.95
CA THR A 120 1.23 14.75 26.01
C THR A 120 -0.07 15.48 26.40
N VAL A 121 -1.20 15.05 25.81
CA VAL A 121 -2.53 15.60 26.15
C VAL A 121 -2.89 15.25 27.59
N SER A 122 -2.68 14.00 28.03
CA SER A 122 -2.94 13.58 29.42
C SER A 122 -2.18 14.41 30.44
N ASP A 123 -0.88 14.63 30.20
CA ASP A 123 -0.05 15.46 31.07
C ASP A 123 -0.47 16.92 31.06
N ALA A 124 -0.89 17.45 29.91
CA ALA A 124 -1.37 18.81 29.81
C ALA A 124 -2.73 19.02 30.53
N VAL A 125 -3.64 18.04 30.44
CA VAL A 125 -4.91 18.04 31.20
C VAL A 125 -4.64 18.04 32.71
N LEU A 126 -3.71 17.20 33.17
CA LEU A 126 -3.32 17.16 34.59
C LEU A 126 -2.67 18.47 35.07
N SER A 127 -1.87 19.11 34.21
CA SER A 127 -1.27 20.43 34.52
C SER A 127 -2.32 21.53 34.60
N ALA A 128 -3.29 21.54 33.66
CA ALA A 128 -4.37 22.50 33.62
C ALA A 128 -5.31 22.35 34.85
N ALA A 129 -5.54 21.13 35.32
CA ALA A 129 -6.35 20.85 36.52
C ALA A 129 -5.63 21.23 37.82
N ARG A 130 -4.29 21.14 37.89
CA ARG A 130 -3.53 21.54 39.08
C ARG A 130 -3.55 23.02 39.37
N GLY A 131 -3.76 23.87 38.39
CA GLY A 131 -3.90 25.34 38.56
C GLY A 131 -5.14 25.74 39.36
N GLU A 132 -6.11 24.85 39.59
CA GLU A 132 -7.35 25.10 40.32
C GLU A 132 -7.38 24.53 41.72
N ILE A 133 -6.48 23.61 42.08
CA ILE A 133 -6.48 22.93 43.36
C ILE A 133 -5.37 23.49 44.23
N ASP A 134 -5.76 24.14 45.37
CA ASP A 134 -4.85 24.54 46.44
C ASP A 134 -3.82 23.44 46.76
N ALA A 135 -2.60 23.88 47.02
CA ALA A 135 -1.35 23.10 47.17
C ALA A 135 -1.38 22.03 48.32
N GLU A 136 -2.49 21.73 48.95
CA GLU A 136 -2.56 20.87 50.13
C GLU A 136 -3.06 19.43 49.87
N ARG A 137 -3.44 19.05 48.64
CA ARG A 137 -3.78 17.64 48.37
C ARG A 137 -2.60 16.88 47.81
N PRO A 138 -2.21 15.73 48.41
CA PRO A 138 -1.13 14.92 47.88
C PRO A 138 -1.45 14.54 46.45
N ALA A 139 -0.46 14.76 45.55
CA ALA A 139 -0.54 14.40 44.17
C ALA A 139 -0.84 12.90 44.00
N MET A 140 -2.09 12.54 43.93
CA MET A 140 -2.46 11.29 43.27
C MET A 140 -2.09 11.49 41.82
N SER A 141 -0.99 10.85 41.41
CA SER A 141 -0.65 10.64 40.01
C SER A 141 -1.75 9.78 39.37
N LEU A 142 -2.89 10.38 39.09
CA LEU A 142 -3.83 9.84 38.13
C LEU A 142 -3.19 10.02 36.77
N ALA A 143 -2.31 9.07 36.41
CA ALA A 143 -2.07 8.86 35.01
C ALA A 143 -3.44 8.70 34.38
N LEU A 144 -3.84 9.60 33.48
CA LEU A 144 -5.06 9.44 32.68
C LEU A 144 -4.83 8.21 31.78
N THR A 145 -4.98 7.04 32.39
CA THR A 145 -4.94 5.73 31.74
C THR A 145 -6.36 5.40 31.35
N GLY A 146 -6.62 5.31 30.09
CA GLY A 146 -7.97 4.96 29.64
C GLY A 146 -8.26 5.36 28.20
N TRP A 147 -7.21 5.76 27.46
CA TRP A 147 -7.35 5.96 26.03
C TRP A 147 -7.83 4.68 25.35
N ARG A 148 -8.95 4.75 24.67
CA ARG A 148 -9.54 3.65 23.92
C ARG A 148 -9.36 3.92 22.43
N GLN A 149 -9.16 2.88 21.68
CA GLN A 149 -9.21 3.00 20.22
C GLN A 149 -10.65 3.32 19.81
N SER A 150 -10.83 4.40 19.07
CA SER A 150 -12.15 4.70 18.48
C SER A 150 -12.41 3.66 17.40
N THR A 151 -13.31 2.72 17.69
CA THR A 151 -13.68 1.67 16.74
C THR A 151 -14.75 2.21 15.81
N ALA A 152 -14.37 2.59 14.60
CA ALA A 152 -15.35 2.80 13.54
C ALA A 152 -16.21 1.54 13.36
N THR A 153 -17.50 1.70 13.15
CA THR A 153 -18.46 0.59 13.01
C THR A 153 -18.03 -0.43 11.95
N GLY A 154 -17.33 0.01 10.92
CA GLY A 154 -16.79 -0.82 9.85
C GLY A 154 -15.62 -1.71 10.26
N GLN A 155 -14.79 -1.29 11.22
CA GLN A 155 -13.64 -2.08 11.68
C GLN A 155 -14.06 -3.42 12.30
N THR A 156 -15.27 -3.49 12.84
CA THR A 156 -15.83 -4.75 13.37
C THR A 156 -16.03 -5.80 12.26
N ALA A 157 -16.45 -5.39 11.07
CA ALA A 157 -16.64 -6.30 9.94
C ALA A 157 -15.29 -6.83 9.45
N PHE A 158 -14.28 -5.96 9.33
CA PHE A 158 -12.92 -6.34 8.98
C PHE A 158 -12.31 -7.30 10.00
N THR A 159 -12.40 -7.00 11.29
CA THR A 159 -11.87 -7.84 12.36
C THR A 159 -12.52 -9.22 12.39
N ARG A 160 -13.85 -9.29 12.18
CA ARG A 160 -14.57 -10.58 12.08
C ARG A 160 -14.13 -11.39 10.87
N TYR A 161 -13.93 -10.73 9.74
CA TYR A 161 -13.44 -11.39 8.53
C TYR A 161 -12.03 -11.93 8.74
N PHE A 162 -11.15 -11.11 9.29
CA PHE A 162 -9.77 -11.46 9.62
C PHE A 162 -9.67 -12.62 10.62
N ALA A 163 -10.51 -12.63 11.65
CA ALA A 163 -10.52 -13.67 12.69
C ALA A 163 -11.01 -15.05 12.18
N ARG A 164 -11.77 -15.09 11.08
CA ARG A 164 -12.24 -16.35 10.47
C ARG A 164 -11.20 -17.01 9.57
N GLN A 165 -10.07 -16.37 9.36
CA GLN A 165 -9.03 -16.89 8.47
C GLN A 165 -8.18 -17.92 9.21
N ASP A 166 -7.82 -18.98 8.49
CA ASP A 166 -6.81 -19.92 8.94
C ASP A 166 -5.44 -19.23 8.92
N VAL A 167 -4.81 -19.14 10.10
CA VAL A 167 -3.53 -18.44 10.29
C VAL A 167 -2.42 -19.08 9.45
N ASP A 168 -2.44 -20.41 9.28
CA ASP A 168 -1.45 -21.14 8.50
C ASP A 168 -1.62 -20.86 7.00
N THR A 169 -2.87 -20.85 6.53
CA THR A 169 -3.21 -20.46 5.16
C THR A 169 -2.81 -19.02 4.89
N LEU A 170 -3.12 -18.09 5.80
CA LEU A 170 -2.72 -16.69 5.72
C LEU A 170 -1.21 -16.52 5.63
N TYR A 171 -0.46 -17.17 6.52
CA TYR A 171 1.00 -17.11 6.51
C TYR A 171 1.58 -17.65 5.20
N THR A 172 1.05 -18.76 4.73
CA THR A 172 1.47 -19.38 3.46
C THR A 172 1.15 -18.46 2.27
N MET A 173 -0.04 -17.86 2.24
CA MET A 173 -0.44 -16.92 1.19
C MET A 173 0.43 -15.66 1.22
N ARG A 174 0.59 -15.02 2.37
CA ARG A 174 1.45 -13.83 2.53
C ARG A 174 2.89 -14.09 2.09
N ARG A 175 3.47 -15.23 2.48
CA ARG A 175 4.81 -15.61 2.04
C ARG A 175 4.89 -15.84 0.54
N ARG A 176 3.85 -16.42 -0.07
CA ARG A 176 3.78 -16.65 -1.52
C ARG A 176 3.59 -15.33 -2.28
N GLU A 177 2.78 -14.44 -1.78
CA GLU A 177 2.39 -13.19 -2.45
C GLU A 177 3.44 -12.10 -2.37
N ASN A 178 4.21 -12.06 -1.31
CA ASN A 178 5.33 -11.13 -1.15
C ASN A 178 6.63 -11.60 -1.83
N ALA A 179 6.63 -12.75 -2.50
CA ALA A 179 7.80 -13.19 -3.27
C ALA A 179 7.97 -12.29 -4.51
N PRO A 180 9.16 -11.65 -4.70
CA PRO A 180 9.39 -10.71 -5.81
C PRO A 180 9.07 -11.29 -7.18
N ASP A 181 9.35 -12.60 -7.37
CA ASP A 181 9.10 -13.28 -8.63
C ASP A 181 7.60 -13.42 -8.91
N ARG A 182 6.77 -13.65 -7.88
CA ARG A 182 5.32 -13.71 -8.03
C ARG A 182 4.71 -12.34 -8.36
N VAL A 183 5.23 -11.28 -7.76
CA VAL A 183 4.78 -9.90 -8.05
C VAL A 183 5.06 -9.57 -9.52
N ARG A 184 6.28 -9.79 -9.99
CA ARG A 184 6.64 -9.58 -11.41
C ARG A 184 5.82 -10.44 -12.37
N ALA A 185 5.63 -11.72 -12.01
CA ALA A 185 4.82 -12.63 -12.79
C ALA A 185 3.36 -12.16 -12.87
N ALA A 186 2.77 -11.71 -11.75
CA ALA A 186 1.41 -11.20 -11.70
C ALA A 186 1.23 -9.92 -12.52
N GLU A 187 2.22 -9.02 -12.54
CA GLU A 187 2.23 -7.82 -13.39
C GLU A 187 2.19 -8.16 -14.89
N LEU A 188 2.97 -9.16 -15.32
CA LEU A 188 2.96 -9.61 -16.71
C LEU A 188 1.64 -10.31 -17.07
N LEU A 189 0.99 -10.96 -16.11
CA LEU A 189 -0.31 -11.61 -16.29
C LEU A 189 -1.49 -10.62 -16.36
N GLU A 190 -1.29 -9.32 -16.14
CA GLU A 190 -2.30 -8.30 -16.45
C GLU A 190 -2.65 -8.29 -17.94
N ASP A 191 -1.65 -8.51 -18.80
CA ASP A 191 -1.87 -8.57 -20.24
C ASP A 191 -2.61 -9.84 -20.64
N THR A 192 -3.77 -9.67 -21.27
CA THR A 192 -4.61 -10.78 -21.73
C THR A 192 -3.90 -11.67 -22.76
N GLY A 193 -3.07 -11.06 -23.62
CA GLY A 193 -2.28 -11.82 -24.60
C GLY A 193 -1.28 -12.75 -23.93
N THR A 194 -0.63 -12.29 -22.88
CA THR A 194 0.28 -13.09 -22.05
C THR A 194 -0.45 -14.28 -21.41
N ARG A 195 -1.62 -14.06 -20.82
CA ARG A 195 -2.41 -15.16 -20.23
C ARG A 195 -2.81 -16.18 -21.27
N GLN A 196 -3.33 -15.74 -22.42
CA GLN A 196 -3.71 -16.64 -23.52
C GLN A 196 -2.51 -17.43 -24.05
N PHE A 197 -1.37 -16.77 -24.22
CA PHE A 197 -0.13 -17.42 -24.64
C PHE A 197 0.28 -18.53 -23.66
N LEU A 198 0.30 -18.25 -22.36
CA LEU A 198 0.67 -19.21 -21.34
C LEU A 198 -0.33 -20.37 -21.21
N GLN A 199 -1.64 -20.09 -21.30
CA GLN A 199 -2.69 -21.12 -21.30
C GLN A 199 -2.53 -22.05 -22.51
N HIS A 200 -2.30 -21.48 -23.69
CA HIS A 200 -2.07 -22.26 -24.91
C HIS A 200 -0.81 -23.12 -24.80
N THR A 201 0.28 -22.54 -24.26
CA THR A 201 1.53 -23.26 -24.05
C THR A 201 1.37 -24.38 -23.02
N HIS A 202 0.59 -24.14 -21.96
CA HIS A 202 0.29 -25.14 -20.93
C HIS A 202 -0.53 -26.30 -21.51
N GLN A 203 -1.57 -26.00 -22.29
CA GLN A 203 -2.39 -27.02 -22.94
C GLN A 203 -1.58 -27.86 -23.93
N ALA A 204 -0.78 -27.23 -24.79
CA ALA A 204 0.08 -27.91 -25.72
C ALA A 204 1.11 -28.80 -25.01
N HIS A 205 1.66 -28.34 -23.89
CA HIS A 205 2.57 -29.16 -23.07
C HIS A 205 1.87 -30.36 -22.45
N ALA A 206 0.64 -30.19 -21.94
CA ALA A 206 -0.16 -31.28 -21.37
C ALA A 206 -0.56 -32.34 -22.43
N GLU A 207 -0.85 -31.92 -23.65
CA GLU A 207 -1.17 -32.79 -24.79
C GLU A 207 0.06 -33.49 -25.40
N GLY A 208 1.26 -33.20 -24.89
CA GLY A 208 2.50 -33.79 -25.41
C GLY A 208 2.96 -33.20 -26.74
N CYS A 209 2.25 -32.17 -27.22
CA CYS A 209 2.60 -31.48 -28.44
C CYS A 209 3.70 -30.42 -28.18
N ALA A 210 4.62 -30.28 -29.14
CA ALA A 210 5.45 -29.10 -29.18
C ALA A 210 4.54 -27.90 -29.41
N ALA A 211 4.40 -27.01 -28.42
CA ALA A 211 3.84 -25.71 -28.72
C ALA A 211 4.83 -25.03 -29.68
N LYS A 212 4.62 -25.24 -30.97
CA LYS A 212 5.32 -24.43 -31.96
C LYS A 212 4.97 -23.01 -31.62
N LEU A 213 5.97 -22.22 -31.25
CA LEU A 213 5.92 -20.79 -31.44
C LEU A 213 5.65 -20.61 -32.92
N LEU A 214 4.38 -20.54 -33.30
CA LEU A 214 3.99 -20.23 -34.66
C LEU A 214 4.44 -18.79 -34.87
N PRO A 215 5.50 -18.57 -35.64
CA PRO A 215 5.88 -17.21 -35.98
C PRO A 215 4.71 -16.64 -36.77
N GLY A 216 3.98 -15.74 -36.19
CA GLY A 216 3.35 -14.66 -36.91
C GLY A 216 1.93 -14.76 -37.39
N GLU A 217 1.20 -15.89 -37.37
CA GLU A 217 -0.05 -15.90 -38.15
C GLU A 217 -1.39 -15.87 -37.39
N ARG A 218 -1.42 -16.08 -36.08
CA ARG A 218 -2.69 -15.97 -35.30
C ARG A 218 -2.60 -15.22 -33.96
N LEU A 219 -1.44 -14.81 -33.54
CA LEU A 219 -1.25 -13.91 -32.39
C LEU A 219 -1.04 -12.44 -32.80
N ALA A 220 -1.32 -12.10 -34.05
CA ALA A 220 -1.04 -10.81 -34.66
C ALA A 220 -1.88 -9.63 -34.18
N ALA A 221 -2.72 -9.79 -33.16
CA ALA A 221 -3.56 -8.70 -32.65
C ALA A 221 -3.15 -8.18 -31.26
N THR A 222 -2.29 -8.89 -30.53
CA THR A 222 -1.83 -8.44 -29.21
C THR A 222 -0.31 -8.52 -29.13
N ALA A 223 0.34 -7.44 -28.71
CA ALA A 223 1.77 -7.40 -28.49
C ALA A 223 2.13 -8.37 -27.35
N VAL A 224 2.54 -9.59 -27.70
CA VAL A 224 3.06 -10.55 -26.72
C VAL A 224 4.31 -9.93 -26.10
N PRO A 225 4.45 -9.90 -24.76
CA PRO A 225 5.67 -9.45 -24.12
C PRO A 225 6.87 -10.21 -24.65
N SER A 226 8.04 -9.59 -24.66
CA SER A 226 9.24 -10.28 -25.12
C SER A 226 9.44 -11.56 -24.32
N VAL A 227 9.82 -12.65 -24.99
CA VAL A 227 10.08 -13.95 -24.38
C VAL A 227 11.05 -13.84 -23.21
N ASP A 228 12.07 -12.98 -23.36
CA ASP A 228 13.05 -12.72 -22.30
C ASP A 228 12.38 -12.24 -20.99
N ARG A 229 11.40 -11.34 -21.08
CA ARG A 229 10.67 -10.86 -19.89
C ARG A 229 9.86 -11.97 -19.21
N LEU A 230 9.32 -12.91 -19.97
CA LEU A 230 8.61 -14.07 -19.42
C LEU A 230 9.57 -15.05 -18.74
N ILE A 231 10.77 -15.22 -19.30
CA ILE A 231 11.85 -16.03 -18.69
C ILE A 231 12.34 -15.36 -17.40
N ASP A 232 12.62 -14.07 -17.43
CA ASP A 232 13.11 -13.29 -16.29
C ASP A 232 12.09 -13.25 -15.13
N ALA A 233 10.81 -13.28 -15.45
CA ALA A 233 9.72 -13.38 -14.48
C ALA A 233 9.47 -14.82 -14.00
N GLY A 234 10.19 -15.80 -14.54
CA GLY A 234 10.02 -17.20 -14.17
C GLY A 234 8.71 -17.83 -14.64
N LEU A 235 8.03 -17.25 -15.63
CA LEU A 235 6.76 -17.78 -16.16
C LEU A 235 6.97 -18.90 -17.18
N VAL A 236 8.03 -18.82 -17.97
CA VAL A 236 8.41 -19.84 -18.94
C VAL A 236 9.89 -20.18 -18.81
N ARG A 237 10.24 -21.36 -19.27
CA ARG A 237 11.63 -21.78 -19.40
C ARG A 237 11.84 -22.41 -20.78
N PRO A 238 13.02 -22.23 -21.38
CA PRO A 238 13.37 -22.95 -22.60
C PRO A 238 13.66 -24.42 -22.30
N GLU A 239 13.16 -25.30 -23.16
CA GLU A 239 13.47 -26.74 -23.19
C GLU A 239 13.83 -27.16 -24.61
N ILE A 240 14.63 -28.21 -24.73
CA ILE A 240 14.96 -28.82 -26.02
C ILE A 240 14.01 -30.00 -26.24
N PHE A 241 13.32 -29.95 -27.36
CA PHE A 241 12.43 -31.02 -27.82
C PHE A 241 13.08 -31.76 -28.99
N VAL A 242 13.20 -33.06 -28.86
CA VAL A 242 13.73 -33.94 -29.90
C VAL A 242 12.64 -34.80 -30.46
N SER A 243 12.43 -34.75 -31.77
CA SER A 243 11.43 -35.55 -32.48
C SER A 243 12.04 -36.30 -33.64
N CYS A 244 11.51 -37.48 -33.91
CA CYS A 244 11.92 -38.28 -35.05
C CYS A 244 11.63 -37.53 -36.36
N ARG A 245 12.65 -37.35 -37.18
CA ARG A 245 12.54 -36.68 -38.46
C ARG A 245 11.67 -37.41 -39.46
N GLN A 246 11.61 -38.74 -39.36
CA GLN A 246 10.85 -39.59 -40.29
C GLN A 246 9.38 -39.71 -39.88
N THR A 247 9.12 -39.97 -38.61
CA THR A 247 7.75 -40.27 -38.13
C THR A 247 7.10 -39.10 -37.43
N GLY A 248 7.86 -38.03 -37.04
CA GLY A 248 7.37 -36.91 -36.25
C GLY A 248 7.11 -37.27 -34.78
N HIS A 249 7.41 -38.51 -34.38
CA HIS A 249 7.17 -38.98 -33.01
C HIS A 249 8.09 -38.27 -32.02
N SER A 250 7.55 -37.89 -30.85
CA SER A 250 8.32 -37.26 -29.76
C SER A 250 9.25 -38.30 -29.14
N LEU A 251 10.55 -38.03 -29.16
CA LEU A 251 11.55 -38.93 -28.57
C LEU A 251 11.77 -38.59 -27.11
N PHE A 252 12.15 -37.35 -26.82
CA PHE A 252 12.36 -36.87 -25.44
C PHE A 252 12.42 -35.35 -25.37
N ARG A 253 12.35 -34.83 -24.14
CA ARG A 253 12.54 -33.44 -23.79
C ARG A 253 13.74 -33.30 -22.88
N LEU A 254 14.51 -32.25 -23.05
CA LEU A 254 15.72 -31.98 -22.29
C LEU A 254 15.66 -30.57 -21.70
N PRO A 255 16.04 -30.38 -20.44
CA PRO A 255 15.94 -29.12 -19.77
C PRO A 255 16.92 -28.06 -20.27
N THR A 256 18.01 -28.50 -20.91
CA THR A 256 19.07 -27.59 -21.40
C THR A 256 19.70 -28.14 -22.67
N PRO A 257 20.33 -27.24 -23.49
CA PRO A 257 21.14 -27.66 -24.65
C PRO A 257 22.30 -28.59 -24.27
N ASP A 258 22.89 -28.39 -23.09
CA ASP A 258 24.01 -29.24 -22.62
C ASP A 258 23.56 -30.68 -22.39
N ALA A 259 22.32 -30.90 -21.97
CA ALA A 259 21.77 -32.27 -21.83
C ALA A 259 21.66 -32.94 -23.19
N LEU A 260 21.40 -32.20 -24.28
CA LEU A 260 21.43 -32.75 -25.65
C LEU A 260 22.83 -33.25 -26.03
N ALA A 261 23.86 -32.47 -25.66
CA ALA A 261 25.25 -32.89 -25.93
C ALA A 261 25.58 -34.25 -25.25
N VAL A 262 25.12 -34.43 -24.00
CA VAL A 262 25.31 -35.72 -23.29
C VAL A 262 24.61 -36.87 -24.00
N VAL A 263 23.36 -36.67 -24.46
CA VAL A 263 22.59 -37.72 -25.19
C VAL A 263 23.25 -38.03 -26.54
N THR A 264 23.77 -37.00 -27.21
CA THR A 264 24.48 -37.20 -28.50
C THR A 264 25.76 -38.02 -28.31
N ILE A 265 26.54 -37.74 -27.25
CA ILE A 265 27.75 -38.50 -26.92
C ILE A 265 27.43 -39.96 -26.60
N SER A 266 26.25 -40.25 -26.03
CA SER A 266 25.83 -41.62 -25.70
C SER A 266 25.47 -42.48 -26.91
N GLN A 267 25.54 -41.92 -28.12
CA GLN A 267 25.17 -42.59 -29.37
C GLN A 267 23.75 -43.13 -29.38
N ALA A 268 22.83 -42.47 -28.66
CA ALA A 268 21.42 -42.86 -28.64
C ALA A 268 20.83 -42.76 -30.05
N ALA A 269 19.94 -43.69 -30.39
CA ALA A 269 19.23 -43.74 -31.67
C ALA A 269 17.72 -43.86 -31.46
N CYS A 270 16.94 -43.39 -32.43
CA CYS A 270 15.49 -43.53 -32.42
C CYS A 270 15.10 -45.01 -32.46
N GLY A 271 14.25 -45.45 -31.52
CA GLY A 271 13.81 -46.83 -31.43
C GLY A 271 12.94 -47.32 -32.60
N GLU A 272 12.36 -46.39 -33.37
CA GLU A 272 11.49 -46.71 -34.51
C GLU A 272 12.24 -46.74 -35.84
N CYS A 273 13.09 -45.77 -36.12
CA CYS A 273 13.75 -45.65 -37.41
C CYS A 273 15.26 -45.90 -37.36
N GLY A 274 15.86 -46.02 -36.17
CA GLY A 274 17.29 -46.31 -35.99
C GLY A 274 18.19 -45.09 -36.26
N THR A 275 17.66 -43.93 -36.58
CA THR A 275 18.45 -42.72 -36.83
C THR A 275 19.12 -42.26 -35.53
N PRO A 276 20.43 -41.88 -35.56
CA PRO A 276 21.08 -41.30 -34.40
C PRO A 276 20.39 -40.05 -33.94
N VAL A 277 20.30 -39.83 -32.64
CA VAL A 277 19.66 -38.64 -32.05
C VAL A 277 20.32 -37.33 -32.53
N ALA A 278 21.60 -37.35 -32.85
CA ALA A 278 22.34 -36.22 -33.44
C ALA A 278 21.76 -35.75 -34.79
N ASP A 279 21.12 -36.64 -35.54
CA ASP A 279 20.56 -36.36 -36.86
C ASP A 279 19.04 -36.12 -36.83
N GLU A 280 18.42 -36.25 -35.65
CA GLU A 280 16.99 -36.05 -35.47
C GLU A 280 16.62 -34.55 -35.42
N LYS A 281 15.33 -34.27 -35.47
CA LYS A 281 14.83 -32.89 -35.42
C LYS A 281 14.89 -32.36 -33.99
N VAL A 282 15.69 -31.33 -33.80
CA VAL A 282 15.82 -30.60 -32.51
C VAL A 282 15.15 -29.26 -32.63
N GLU A 283 14.24 -28.98 -31.74
CA GLU A 283 13.52 -27.68 -31.63
C GLU A 283 13.64 -27.14 -30.23
N GLU A 284 13.88 -25.85 -30.10
CA GLU A 284 13.79 -25.13 -28.84
C GLU A 284 12.31 -24.76 -28.60
N MET A 285 11.83 -25.03 -27.39
CA MET A 285 10.46 -24.80 -26.99
C MET A 285 10.41 -23.97 -25.71
N LEU A 286 9.36 -23.21 -25.57
CA LEU A 286 9.01 -22.58 -24.30
C LEU A 286 8.01 -23.46 -23.54
N VAL A 287 8.32 -23.75 -22.29
CA VAL A 287 7.48 -24.55 -21.41
C VAL A 287 7.07 -23.70 -20.22
N PRO A 288 5.78 -23.69 -19.85
CA PRO A 288 5.35 -22.97 -18.65
C PRO A 288 5.98 -23.58 -17.41
N THR A 289 6.39 -22.72 -16.48
CA THR A 289 6.94 -23.18 -15.21
C THR A 289 5.82 -23.60 -14.25
N PRO A 290 6.15 -24.33 -13.17
CA PRO A 290 5.18 -24.61 -12.11
C PRO A 290 4.60 -23.34 -11.47
N LEU A 291 5.35 -22.23 -11.47
CA LEU A 291 4.85 -20.94 -11.02
C LEU A 291 3.73 -20.41 -11.91
N ALA A 292 3.93 -20.43 -13.24
CA ALA A 292 2.92 -19.99 -14.19
C ALA A 292 1.66 -20.87 -14.12
N ALA A 293 1.85 -22.20 -14.03
CA ALA A 293 0.74 -23.13 -13.90
C ALA A 293 -0.10 -22.81 -12.63
N ALA A 294 0.54 -22.68 -11.48
CA ALA A 294 -0.13 -22.39 -10.22
C ALA A 294 -0.86 -21.03 -10.26
N LEU A 295 -0.24 -19.98 -10.82
CA LEU A 295 -0.85 -18.66 -10.91
C LEU A 295 -2.08 -18.62 -11.81
N LEU A 296 -2.08 -19.40 -12.90
CA LEU A 296 -3.20 -19.44 -13.86
C LEU A 296 -4.31 -20.40 -13.44
N GLU A 297 -3.97 -21.56 -12.86
CA GLU A 297 -4.93 -22.62 -12.52
C GLU A 297 -5.89 -22.20 -11.41
N ASP A 298 -5.37 -21.56 -10.36
CA ASP A 298 -6.16 -21.11 -9.22
C ASP A 298 -6.55 -19.61 -9.27
N GLY A 299 -6.15 -18.89 -10.33
CA GLY A 299 -6.40 -17.45 -10.46
C GLY A 299 -5.65 -16.59 -9.43
N SER A 300 -4.68 -17.17 -8.71
CA SER A 300 -3.96 -16.47 -7.63
C SER A 300 -3.11 -15.30 -8.13
N TRP A 301 -2.81 -15.23 -9.43
CA TRP A 301 -2.17 -14.07 -10.03
C TRP A 301 -2.97 -12.78 -9.80
N LEU A 302 -4.31 -12.87 -9.88
CA LEU A 302 -5.20 -11.73 -9.70
C LEU A 302 -5.20 -11.25 -8.25
N VAL A 303 -5.19 -12.19 -7.30
CA VAL A 303 -5.05 -11.89 -5.86
C VAL A 303 -3.72 -11.19 -5.58
N ASN A 304 -2.62 -11.76 -6.10
CA ASN A 304 -1.28 -11.17 -5.96
C ASN A 304 -1.22 -9.74 -6.52
N ARG A 305 -1.82 -9.53 -7.69
CA ARG A 305 -1.80 -8.21 -8.32
C ARG A 305 -2.63 -7.19 -7.58
N VAL A 306 -3.85 -7.53 -7.18
CA VAL A 306 -4.69 -6.62 -6.39
C VAL A 306 -4.05 -6.33 -5.02
N HIS A 307 -3.46 -7.33 -4.36
CA HIS A 307 -2.70 -7.13 -3.14
C HIS A 307 -1.53 -6.15 -3.35
N SER A 308 -0.74 -6.33 -4.43
CA SER A 308 0.34 -5.40 -4.78
C SER A 308 -0.18 -3.97 -4.97
N ILE A 309 -1.28 -3.78 -5.70
CA ILE A 309 -1.93 -2.48 -5.90
C ILE A 309 -2.33 -1.85 -4.56
N LEU A 310 -2.91 -2.62 -3.65
CA LEU A 310 -3.29 -2.11 -2.32
C LEU A 310 -2.05 -1.65 -1.53
N ARG A 311 -0.96 -2.41 -1.62
CA ARG A 311 0.33 -2.04 -1.01
C ARG A 311 0.93 -0.79 -1.65
N GLU A 312 0.89 -0.66 -2.96
CA GLU A 312 1.33 0.53 -3.72
C GLU A 312 0.51 1.77 -3.36
N LEU A 313 -0.79 1.61 -3.08
CA LEU A 313 -1.67 2.67 -2.56
C LEU A 313 -1.35 3.04 -1.11
N GLY A 314 -0.50 2.25 -0.43
CA GLY A 314 0.02 2.51 0.90
C GLY A 314 -0.78 1.90 2.04
N LEU A 315 -1.67 0.94 1.78
CA LEU A 315 -2.32 0.21 2.86
C LEU A 315 -1.28 -0.66 3.60
N PRO A 316 -1.22 -0.60 4.93
CA PRO A 316 -0.40 -1.52 5.69
C PRO A 316 -0.93 -2.95 5.54
N GLU A 317 -0.04 -3.92 5.65
CA GLU A 317 -0.40 -5.34 5.50
C GLU A 317 -1.41 -5.80 6.57
N SER A 318 -1.38 -5.20 7.75
CA SER A 318 -2.35 -5.44 8.83
C SER A 318 -3.79 -5.05 8.47
N GLU A 319 -3.95 -4.17 7.50
CA GLU A 319 -5.27 -3.69 7.03
C GLU A 319 -5.73 -4.42 5.74
N ILE A 320 -5.04 -5.49 5.35
CA ILE A 320 -5.39 -6.33 4.21
C ILE A 320 -5.59 -7.76 4.70
N ALA A 321 -6.76 -8.31 4.45
CA ALA A 321 -7.11 -9.68 4.78
C ALA A 321 -7.44 -10.46 3.50
N ILE A 322 -6.80 -11.62 3.32
CA ILE A 322 -7.01 -12.48 2.15
C ILE A 322 -7.86 -13.66 2.61
N GLY A 323 -9.01 -13.84 1.98
CA GLY A 323 -9.90 -14.96 2.23
C GLY A 323 -9.38 -16.27 1.64
N PRO A 324 -9.93 -17.40 2.08
CA PRO A 324 -9.65 -18.68 1.43
C PRO A 324 -10.08 -18.61 -0.03
N ALA A 325 -9.33 -19.31 -0.89
CA ALA A 325 -9.71 -19.45 -2.29
C ALA A 325 -11.11 -20.10 -2.37
N GLY A 326 -12.04 -19.42 -3.01
CA GLY A 326 -13.36 -19.97 -3.29
C GLY A 326 -13.28 -21.05 -4.36
N GLY A 327 -14.25 -21.94 -4.42
CA GLY A 327 -14.43 -22.80 -5.59
C GLY A 327 -14.67 -21.94 -6.84
N ASP A 328 -14.48 -22.49 -8.03
CA ASP A 328 -14.71 -21.84 -9.33
C ASP A 328 -13.76 -20.67 -9.67
N GLY A 329 -12.56 -20.61 -9.13
CA GLY A 329 -11.57 -19.54 -9.42
C GLY A 329 -11.97 -18.16 -8.89
N GLU A 330 -12.79 -18.13 -7.83
CA GLU A 330 -13.12 -16.91 -7.12
C GLU A 330 -12.23 -16.75 -5.88
N ALA A 331 -11.77 -15.54 -5.65
CA ALA A 331 -11.03 -15.17 -4.45
C ALA A 331 -11.64 -13.94 -3.79
N HIS A 332 -11.57 -13.91 -2.47
CA HIS A 332 -12.09 -12.84 -1.67
C HIS A 332 -10.95 -12.18 -0.89
N MET A 333 -10.94 -10.86 -0.88
CA MET A 333 -10.03 -10.08 -0.03
C MET A 333 -10.85 -9.01 0.68
N MET A 334 -10.35 -8.54 1.81
CA MET A 334 -10.91 -7.37 2.48
C MET A 334 -9.78 -6.40 2.82
N ALA A 335 -10.01 -5.12 2.54
CA ALA A 335 -9.11 -4.05 2.93
C ALA A 335 -9.85 -3.05 3.81
N ASN A 336 -9.20 -2.58 4.86
CA ASN A 336 -9.73 -1.55 5.75
C ASN A 336 -9.12 -0.20 5.42
N VAL A 337 -9.94 0.76 5.03
CA VAL A 337 -9.52 2.11 4.66
C VAL A 337 -10.15 3.11 5.63
N CYS A 338 -9.35 3.67 6.52
CA CYS A 338 -9.83 4.61 7.54
C CYS A 338 -10.99 4.07 8.40
N GLY A 339 -10.97 2.77 8.72
CA GLY A 339 -12.03 2.10 9.49
C GLY A 339 -13.20 1.61 8.63
N GLU A 340 -13.21 1.83 7.32
CA GLU A 340 -14.26 1.37 6.42
C GLU A 340 -13.80 0.15 5.59
N PRO A 341 -14.51 -0.98 5.68
CA PRO A 341 -14.12 -2.21 5.00
C PRO A 341 -14.57 -2.23 3.55
N PHE A 342 -13.61 -2.50 2.66
CA PHE A 342 -13.79 -2.80 1.26
C PHE A 342 -13.69 -4.30 1.04
N LEU A 343 -14.75 -4.93 0.54
CA LEU A 343 -14.74 -6.32 0.11
C LEU A 343 -14.37 -6.39 -1.37
N PHE A 344 -13.33 -7.14 -1.67
CA PHE A 344 -12.89 -7.45 -3.03
C PHE A 344 -13.34 -8.85 -3.39
N ILE A 345 -14.06 -8.99 -4.48
CA ILE A 345 -14.44 -10.25 -5.09
C ILE A 345 -13.73 -10.34 -6.43
N LEU A 346 -12.79 -11.25 -6.52
CA LEU A 346 -11.86 -11.40 -7.64
C LEU A 346 -12.20 -12.66 -8.43
N ARG A 347 -12.22 -12.56 -9.76
CA ARG A 347 -12.43 -13.70 -10.64
C ARG A 347 -11.62 -13.55 -11.93
N ASP A 348 -10.80 -14.53 -12.22
CA ASP A 348 -10.19 -14.64 -13.53
C ASP A 348 -11.18 -15.31 -14.49
N GLY A 349 -12.05 -14.49 -15.10
CA GLY A 349 -13.11 -14.94 -15.96
C GLY A 349 -14.26 -13.93 -16.09
N PRO A 350 -15.41 -14.35 -16.70
CA PRO A 350 -16.50 -13.44 -17.01
C PRO A 350 -17.32 -13.01 -15.79
N LEU A 351 -17.80 -11.76 -15.80
CA LEU A 351 -18.83 -11.28 -14.89
C LEU A 351 -20.21 -11.81 -15.33
N SER A 352 -20.55 -13.00 -14.87
CA SER A 352 -21.89 -13.56 -15.11
C SER A 352 -22.92 -13.05 -14.09
N PRO A 353 -24.24 -13.16 -14.37
CA PRO A 353 -25.27 -12.83 -13.40
C PRO A 353 -25.22 -13.67 -12.12
N ALA A 354 -24.76 -14.92 -12.22
CA ALA A 354 -24.56 -15.81 -11.07
C ALA A 354 -23.40 -15.34 -10.19
N PHE A 355 -22.27 -14.95 -10.80
CA PHE A 355 -21.13 -14.38 -10.08
C PHE A 355 -21.51 -13.07 -9.38
N ALA A 356 -22.21 -12.17 -10.08
CA ALA A 356 -22.69 -10.92 -9.48
C ALA A 356 -23.59 -11.16 -8.25
N ARG A 357 -24.43 -12.19 -8.28
CA ARG A 357 -25.26 -12.57 -7.14
C ARG A 357 -24.42 -13.04 -5.96
N ARG A 358 -23.45 -13.93 -6.18
CA ARG A 358 -22.54 -14.39 -5.11
C ARG A 358 -21.75 -13.24 -4.50
N ALA A 359 -21.28 -12.30 -5.33
CA ALA A 359 -20.59 -11.10 -4.84
C ALA A 359 -21.48 -10.25 -3.93
N ILE A 360 -22.77 -10.09 -4.27
CA ILE A 360 -23.75 -9.40 -3.43
C ILE A 360 -23.99 -10.18 -2.12
N ASP A 361 -24.18 -11.48 -2.20
CA ASP A 361 -24.43 -12.33 -1.02
C ASP A 361 -23.22 -12.27 -0.05
N ALA A 362 -21.98 -12.32 -0.58
CA ALA A 362 -20.77 -12.15 0.21
C ALA A 362 -20.66 -10.76 0.85
N ALA A 363 -21.04 -9.69 0.15
CA ALA A 363 -21.04 -8.33 0.71
C ALA A 363 -22.06 -8.18 1.86
N VAL A 364 -23.22 -8.83 1.74
CA VAL A 364 -24.23 -8.85 2.80
C VAL A 364 -23.76 -9.68 3.99
N GLU A 365 -23.20 -10.85 3.77
CA GLU A 365 -22.71 -11.74 4.83
C GLU A 365 -21.56 -11.10 5.63
N THR A 366 -20.62 -10.47 4.93
CA THR A 366 -19.47 -9.83 5.57
C THR A 366 -19.79 -8.47 6.18
N GLN A 367 -20.98 -7.92 5.88
CA GLN A 367 -21.37 -6.56 6.27
C GLN A 367 -20.37 -5.49 5.75
N ALA A 368 -19.73 -5.74 4.63
CA ALA A 368 -18.81 -4.78 4.03
C ALA A 368 -19.56 -3.52 3.57
N MET A 369 -18.97 -2.36 3.84
CA MET A 369 -19.53 -1.06 3.42
C MET A 369 -19.39 -0.87 1.92
N HIS A 370 -18.24 -1.25 1.37
CA HIS A 370 -17.87 -1.04 -0.03
C HIS A 370 -17.61 -2.38 -0.72
N LEU A 371 -17.94 -2.44 -2.00
CA LEU A 371 -17.77 -3.64 -2.81
C LEU A 371 -16.93 -3.34 -4.07
N VAL A 372 -15.85 -4.08 -4.25
CA VAL A 372 -15.02 -4.06 -5.44
C VAL A 372 -15.12 -5.42 -6.13
N VAL A 373 -15.59 -5.45 -7.35
CA VAL A 373 -15.68 -6.66 -8.16
C VAL A 373 -14.70 -6.53 -9.31
N VAL A 374 -13.76 -7.46 -9.39
CA VAL A 374 -12.78 -7.54 -10.49
C VAL A 374 -13.04 -8.81 -11.27
N ALA A 375 -13.33 -8.67 -12.56
CA ALA A 375 -13.55 -9.78 -13.47
C ALA A 375 -12.78 -9.52 -14.77
N THR A 376 -11.85 -10.42 -15.13
CA THR A 376 -10.90 -10.21 -16.25
C THR A 376 -11.43 -10.70 -17.59
N GLY A 377 -12.62 -11.28 -17.61
CA GLY A 377 -13.30 -11.78 -18.81
C GLY A 377 -14.48 -10.91 -19.24
N GLN A 378 -15.31 -11.47 -20.09
CA GLN A 378 -16.46 -10.75 -20.66
C GLN A 378 -17.44 -10.26 -19.58
N MET A 379 -17.79 -9.00 -19.66
CA MET A 379 -18.77 -8.36 -18.77
C MET A 379 -20.20 -8.52 -19.32
N HIS A 380 -20.99 -9.34 -18.64
CA HIS A 380 -22.41 -9.43 -18.96
C HIS A 380 -23.21 -8.26 -18.38
N ASN A 381 -23.93 -7.54 -19.21
CA ASN A 381 -24.72 -6.36 -18.81
C ASN A 381 -25.70 -6.66 -17.66
N GLU A 382 -26.29 -7.85 -17.63
CA GLU A 382 -27.19 -8.25 -16.54
C GLU A 382 -26.45 -8.37 -15.20
N GLY A 383 -25.23 -8.93 -15.19
CA GLY A 383 -24.41 -9.02 -13.98
C GLY A 383 -24.07 -7.63 -13.44
N ARG A 384 -23.62 -6.74 -14.32
CA ARG A 384 -23.33 -5.33 -13.96
C ARG A 384 -24.56 -4.60 -13.45
N ALA A 385 -25.70 -4.77 -14.11
CA ALA A 385 -26.95 -4.14 -13.70
C ALA A 385 -27.39 -4.58 -12.29
N ARG A 386 -27.23 -5.85 -11.94
CA ARG A 386 -27.54 -6.38 -10.60
C ARG A 386 -26.66 -5.75 -9.51
N LEU A 387 -25.35 -5.62 -9.75
CA LEU A 387 -24.45 -4.96 -8.82
C LEU A 387 -24.83 -3.48 -8.61
N LEU A 388 -25.08 -2.76 -9.70
CA LEU A 388 -25.49 -1.36 -9.62
C LEU A 388 -26.83 -1.18 -8.89
N GLU A 389 -27.79 -2.07 -9.11
CA GLU A 389 -29.07 -2.02 -8.41
C GLU A 389 -28.90 -2.31 -6.90
N HIS A 390 -28.02 -3.25 -6.53
CA HIS A 390 -27.69 -3.49 -5.13
C HIS A 390 -27.11 -2.24 -4.48
N ALA A 391 -26.13 -1.59 -5.08
CA ALA A 391 -25.54 -0.34 -4.57
C ALA A 391 -26.60 0.75 -4.41
N ARG A 392 -27.48 0.95 -5.43
CA ARG A 392 -28.56 1.93 -5.36
C ARG A 392 -29.55 1.66 -4.22
N ARG A 393 -29.86 0.39 -3.93
CA ARG A 393 -30.72 0.03 -2.79
C ARG A 393 -30.09 0.38 -1.46
N ARG A 394 -28.80 0.10 -1.30
CA ARG A 394 -28.07 0.46 -0.08
C ARG A 394 -27.99 1.97 0.12
N VAL A 395 -27.72 2.73 -0.92
CA VAL A 395 -27.74 4.21 -0.86
C VAL A 395 -29.12 4.74 -0.46
N ARG A 396 -30.23 4.18 -1.01
CA ARG A 396 -31.60 4.57 -0.60
C ARG A 396 -31.90 4.24 0.86
N SER A 397 -31.24 3.26 1.45
CA SER A 397 -31.37 2.94 2.88
C SER A 397 -30.41 3.74 3.76
N GLY A 398 -29.80 4.79 3.26
CA GLY A 398 -28.95 5.71 4.03
C GLY A 398 -27.51 5.27 4.21
N HIS A 399 -27.06 4.22 3.50
CA HIS A 399 -25.68 3.79 3.53
C HIS A 399 -24.90 4.43 2.37
N GLU A 400 -23.76 4.98 2.67
CA GLU A 400 -22.82 5.41 1.65
C GLU A 400 -21.98 4.20 1.18
N VAL A 401 -22.12 3.83 -0.07
CA VAL A 401 -21.51 2.63 -0.64
C VAL A 401 -20.70 2.99 -1.87
N GLU A 402 -19.42 2.67 -1.85
CA GLU A 402 -18.61 2.63 -3.07
C GLU A 402 -18.78 1.27 -3.73
N LEU A 403 -19.17 1.29 -5.00
CA LEU A 403 -19.19 0.10 -5.85
C LEU A 403 -18.25 0.31 -7.04
N LEU A 404 -17.20 -0.51 -7.11
CA LEU A 404 -16.31 -0.57 -8.24
C LEU A 404 -16.52 -1.88 -8.98
N VAL A 405 -16.66 -1.82 -10.30
CA VAL A 405 -16.72 -2.98 -11.19
C VAL A 405 -15.64 -2.81 -12.23
N LEU A 406 -14.57 -3.58 -12.13
CA LEU A 406 -13.35 -3.47 -12.92
C LEU A 406 -13.26 -4.62 -13.92
N GLU A 407 -13.11 -4.27 -15.19
CA GLU A 407 -12.93 -5.20 -16.31
C GLU A 407 -11.44 -5.42 -16.62
N ASP A 408 -10.62 -4.47 -16.21
CA ASP A 408 -9.19 -4.47 -16.43
C ASP A 408 -8.46 -4.12 -15.13
N VAL A 409 -7.48 -4.94 -14.78
CA VAL A 409 -6.66 -4.73 -13.60
C VAL A 409 -5.72 -3.54 -13.78
N GLY A 410 -5.32 -3.22 -15.00
CA GLY A 410 -4.49 -2.04 -15.30
C GLY A 410 -5.16 -0.72 -14.88
N ALA A 411 -6.49 -0.63 -14.96
CA ALA A 411 -7.26 0.52 -14.49
C ALA A 411 -7.52 0.51 -12.96
N ALA A 412 -7.24 -0.62 -12.28
CA ALA A 412 -7.60 -0.80 -10.87
C ALA A 412 -6.91 0.19 -9.95
N PHE A 413 -5.62 0.47 -10.18
CA PHE A 413 -4.86 1.40 -9.34
C PHE A 413 -5.50 2.79 -9.28
N ALA A 414 -5.85 3.37 -10.43
CA ALA A 414 -6.46 4.69 -10.49
C ALA A 414 -7.87 4.69 -9.87
N ALA A 415 -8.70 3.70 -10.20
CA ALA A 415 -10.05 3.60 -9.70
C ALA A 415 -10.11 3.38 -8.17
N LEU A 416 -9.24 2.53 -7.65
CA LEU A 416 -9.13 2.28 -6.20
C LEU A 416 -8.59 3.51 -5.46
N ARG A 417 -7.56 4.16 -6.01
CA ARG A 417 -7.04 5.40 -5.42
C ARG A 417 -8.13 6.44 -5.28
N ASP A 418 -8.91 6.68 -6.35
CA ASP A 418 -9.96 7.69 -6.35
C ASP A 418 -11.10 7.32 -5.36
N ALA A 419 -11.46 6.04 -5.25
CA ALA A 419 -12.44 5.57 -4.28
C ALA A 419 -11.95 5.72 -2.84
N PHE A 420 -10.70 5.33 -2.58
CA PHE A 420 -10.10 5.46 -1.25
C PHE A 420 -9.92 6.92 -0.83
N GLU A 421 -9.57 7.81 -1.77
CA GLU A 421 -9.52 9.26 -1.50
C GLU A 421 -10.90 9.82 -1.14
N ARG A 422 -11.97 9.40 -1.82
CA ARG A 422 -13.34 9.83 -1.48
C ARG A 422 -13.75 9.36 -0.08
N VAL A 423 -13.49 8.09 0.24
CA VAL A 423 -13.79 7.53 1.56
C VAL A 423 -12.96 8.22 2.64
N SER A 424 -11.66 8.38 2.44
CA SER A 424 -10.77 9.08 3.35
C SER A 424 -11.24 10.52 3.62
N GLN A 425 -11.62 11.24 2.55
CA GLN A 425 -12.13 12.61 2.67
C GLN A 425 -13.44 12.67 3.48
N ARG A 426 -14.35 11.71 3.26
CA ARG A 426 -15.61 11.62 3.99
C ARG A 426 -15.36 11.35 5.49
N VAL A 427 -14.56 10.32 5.79
CA VAL A 427 -14.23 9.96 7.18
C VAL A 427 -13.54 11.12 7.90
N LEU A 428 -12.64 11.84 7.20
CA LEU A 428 -12.03 13.06 7.75
C LEU A 428 -13.07 14.15 8.03
N ALA A 429 -14.01 14.39 7.10
CA ALA A 429 -15.06 15.39 7.28
C ALA A 429 -15.95 15.04 8.48
N ASP A 430 -16.34 13.77 8.63
CA ASP A 430 -17.16 13.31 9.76
C ASP A 430 -16.41 13.44 11.09
N GLN A 431 -15.15 13.00 11.13
CA GLN A 431 -14.37 13.05 12.36
C GLN A 431 -13.95 14.47 12.77
N LEU A 432 -13.82 15.39 11.83
CA LEU A 432 -13.43 16.77 12.09
C LEU A 432 -14.59 17.76 12.00
N TYR A 433 -15.83 17.26 11.91
CA TYR A 433 -17.03 18.06 11.74
C TYR A 433 -17.17 19.17 12.80
N ALA A 434 -16.87 18.86 14.05
CA ALA A 434 -16.90 19.86 15.13
C ALA A 434 -15.90 21.00 14.92
N LEU A 435 -14.72 20.71 14.36
CA LEU A 435 -13.72 21.74 14.02
C LEU A 435 -14.17 22.56 12.81
N ASP A 436 -14.78 21.95 11.82
CA ASP A 436 -15.29 22.62 10.62
C ASP A 436 -16.40 23.62 10.97
N THR A 437 -17.40 23.17 11.75
CA THR A 437 -18.57 23.99 12.09
C THR A 437 -18.22 25.20 12.94
N SER A 438 -17.29 25.06 13.88
CA SER A 438 -16.93 26.14 14.79
C SER A 438 -15.90 27.12 14.24
N SER A 439 -15.01 26.65 13.38
CA SER A 439 -13.96 27.49 12.79
C SER A 439 -14.41 28.24 11.53
N GLY A 440 -15.48 27.78 10.89
CA GLY A 440 -15.89 28.22 9.55
C GLY A 440 -14.88 27.85 8.46
N LEU A 441 -13.92 26.97 8.78
CA LEU A 441 -12.89 26.46 7.87
C LEU A 441 -13.24 25.01 7.52
N ASN A 442 -13.07 24.63 6.28
CA ASN A 442 -13.14 23.22 5.91
C ASN A 442 -11.78 22.57 6.19
N VAL A 443 -11.62 22.03 7.42
CA VAL A 443 -10.36 21.48 7.94
C VAL A 443 -9.97 20.22 7.17
N SER A 444 -10.94 19.36 6.82
CA SER A 444 -10.69 18.16 6.02
C SER A 444 -10.11 18.52 4.66
N ARG A 445 -10.67 19.53 3.98
CA ARG A 445 -10.15 20.04 2.70
C ARG A 445 -8.76 20.67 2.84
N LEU A 446 -8.52 21.39 3.93
CA LEU A 446 -7.20 21.96 4.23
C LEU A 446 -6.13 20.87 4.33
N LEU A 447 -6.43 19.78 5.06
CA LEU A 447 -5.55 18.62 5.21
C LEU A 447 -5.27 17.94 3.87
N MET A 448 -6.31 17.70 3.07
CA MET A 448 -6.16 17.11 1.74
C MET A 448 -5.30 17.97 0.81
N ASN A 449 -5.50 19.28 0.82
CA ASN A 449 -4.69 20.20 0.00
C ASN A 449 -3.24 20.22 0.48
N ARG A 450 -2.99 20.23 1.79
CA ARG A 450 -1.64 20.16 2.35
C ARG A 450 -0.92 18.88 1.89
N ALA A 451 -1.58 17.75 1.98
CA ALA A 451 -0.99 16.49 1.54
C ALA A 451 -0.62 16.51 0.04
N LYS A 452 -1.49 17.05 -0.81
CA LYS A 452 -1.19 17.22 -2.24
C LYS A 452 0.04 18.08 -2.48
N LEU A 453 0.13 19.22 -1.80
CA LEU A 453 1.28 20.12 -1.91
C LEU A 453 2.59 19.45 -1.45
N LEU A 454 2.57 18.68 -0.37
CA LEU A 454 3.74 17.92 0.08
C LEU A 454 4.18 16.88 -0.95
N GLN A 455 3.24 16.16 -1.54
CA GLN A 455 3.54 15.17 -2.60
C GLN A 455 4.10 15.83 -3.87
N GLU A 456 3.60 17.00 -4.25
CA GLU A 456 4.10 17.76 -5.40
C GLU A 456 5.53 18.28 -5.15
N ALA A 457 5.80 18.79 -3.95
CA ALA A 457 7.13 19.26 -3.57
C ALA A 457 8.16 18.12 -3.57
N GLU A 458 7.78 16.92 -3.10
CA GLU A 458 8.66 15.76 -3.14
C GLU A 458 8.95 15.28 -4.57
N ARG A 459 7.95 15.27 -5.45
CA ARG A 459 8.15 14.92 -6.87
C ARG A 459 9.14 15.88 -7.53
N GLN A 460 9.01 17.17 -7.27
CA GLN A 460 9.93 18.18 -7.79
C GLN A 460 11.37 17.95 -7.29
N ASN A 461 11.53 17.65 -6.00
CA ASN A 461 12.84 17.36 -5.41
C ASN A 461 13.48 16.07 -5.99
N LEU A 462 12.67 15.07 -6.35
CA LEU A 462 13.16 13.83 -6.98
C LEU A 462 13.60 14.07 -8.43
N ASP A 463 12.89 14.92 -9.16
CA ASP A 463 13.24 15.27 -10.55
C ASP A 463 14.48 16.19 -10.63
N GLU A 464 14.70 17.04 -9.62
CA GLU A 464 15.86 17.92 -9.50
C GLU A 464 17.10 17.20 -8.94
N SER A 465 16.97 16.00 -8.39
CA SER A 465 18.12 15.21 -7.93
C SER A 465 19.02 14.90 -9.14
N PRO A 466 20.31 15.29 -9.12
CA PRO A 466 21.20 15.06 -10.26
C PRO A 466 21.23 13.55 -10.53
N LYS A 467 20.80 13.16 -11.73
CA LYS A 467 20.96 11.80 -12.22
C LYS A 467 22.43 11.45 -12.08
N GLU A 468 22.78 10.49 -11.24
CA GLU A 468 24.13 9.97 -11.16
C GLU A 468 24.60 9.66 -12.59
N PRO A 469 25.77 10.17 -13.00
CA PRO A 469 26.27 9.89 -14.32
C PRO A 469 26.39 8.38 -14.49
N SER A 470 25.66 7.85 -15.47
CA SER A 470 25.60 6.42 -15.77
C SER A 470 27.02 5.83 -15.73
N LEU A 471 27.17 4.64 -15.12
CA LEU A 471 28.43 3.92 -14.98
C LEU A 471 29.20 3.74 -16.30
N GLU A 472 28.52 3.87 -17.43
CA GLU A 472 29.14 3.86 -18.77
C GLU A 472 30.07 5.05 -19.03
N ARG A 473 29.76 6.26 -18.54
CA ARG A 473 30.69 7.41 -18.66
C ARG A 473 31.94 7.25 -17.80
N ARG A 474 31.86 6.52 -16.68
CA ARG A 474 33.07 6.22 -15.88
C ARG A 474 33.99 5.19 -16.52
N ALA A 475 33.49 4.36 -17.44
CA ALA A 475 34.31 3.41 -18.18
C ALA A 475 35.10 4.09 -19.30
N ASP A 476 34.50 5.09 -19.97
CA ASP A 476 35.17 5.86 -21.01
C ASP A 476 36.24 6.83 -20.44
N ASP A 477 35.94 7.52 -19.34
CA ASP A 477 36.92 8.36 -18.63
C ASP A 477 38.12 7.56 -18.11
N ARG A 478 37.93 6.30 -17.70
CA ARG A 478 39.04 5.42 -17.32
C ARG A 478 39.88 4.96 -18.51
N ARG A 479 39.29 4.81 -19.69
CA ARG A 479 40.02 4.49 -20.92
C ARG A 479 40.87 5.65 -21.39
N ASP A 480 40.36 6.87 -21.32
CA ASP A 480 41.12 8.08 -21.73
C ASP A 480 42.26 8.38 -20.74
N ILE A 481 42.09 8.15 -19.45
CA ILE A 481 43.16 8.28 -18.44
C ILE A 481 44.20 7.17 -18.62
N ALA A 482 43.84 5.95 -18.98
CA ALA A 482 44.77 4.86 -19.23
C ALA A 482 45.60 5.10 -20.51
N LEU A 483 44.99 5.68 -21.56
CA LEU A 483 45.69 6.08 -22.78
C LEU A 483 46.63 7.28 -22.59
N ALA A 484 46.26 8.24 -21.77
CA ALA A 484 47.09 9.37 -21.38
C ALA A 484 48.31 8.96 -20.52
N SER A 485 48.12 7.96 -19.63
CA SER A 485 49.23 7.40 -18.80
C SER A 485 50.24 6.58 -19.62
N ALA A 486 49.80 5.92 -20.71
CA ALA A 486 50.70 5.14 -21.56
C ALA A 486 51.55 6.02 -22.47
N ALA A 487 51.11 7.25 -22.76
CA ALA A 487 51.87 8.21 -23.60
C ALA A 487 52.95 8.98 -22.81
N SER A 488 52.94 8.97 -21.48
CA SER A 488 53.92 9.68 -20.62
C SER A 488 55.01 8.79 -20.04
N ALA A 489 55.03 7.48 -20.31
CA ALA A 489 56.02 6.53 -19.79
C ALA A 489 57.22 6.28 -20.76
N GLY A 490 57.60 7.26 -21.59
CA GLY A 490 58.75 7.18 -22.48
C GLY A 490 59.73 8.34 -22.26
N GLY A 491 60.47 8.37 -21.14
CA GLY A 491 61.51 9.40 -20.94
C GLY A 491 62.20 9.32 -19.59
N GLY A 492 63.24 8.58 -19.55
CA GLY A 492 64.55 8.62 -18.88
C GLY A 492 64.72 9.18 -17.47
N GLY A 493 65.43 8.38 -16.67
CA GLY A 493 66.55 8.87 -15.88
C GLY A 493 66.41 9.07 -14.40
N GLY A 494 66.89 8.13 -13.62
CA GLY A 494 67.94 8.38 -12.60
C GLY A 494 67.55 8.79 -11.17
N SER A 495 67.99 7.97 -10.27
CA SER A 495 68.57 8.26 -8.96
C SER A 495 67.67 8.46 -7.74
N ASP A 496 67.82 7.53 -6.88
CA ASP A 496 68.29 7.57 -5.49
C ASP A 496 67.36 7.88 -4.32
N LEU A 497 67.46 6.89 -3.42
CA LEU A 497 67.61 6.90 -1.95
C LEU A 497 66.42 7.19 -1.03
N SER A 498 66.12 6.09 -0.35
CA SER A 498 66.11 5.95 1.11
C SER A 498 65.00 6.58 1.93
N ASP A 499 64.33 5.75 2.61
CA ASP A 499 64.34 5.61 4.09
C ASP A 499 63.03 5.94 4.83
N LEU A 500 62.86 5.10 5.85
CA LEU A 500 61.96 5.22 7.02
C LEU A 500 60.48 4.91 6.79
N GLY A 501 59.94 3.86 7.26
CA GLY A 501 60.22 3.13 8.49
C GLY A 501 59.05 3.29 9.47
N ARG A 502 58.48 2.15 9.82
CA ARG A 502 57.77 1.86 11.07
C ARG A 502 56.26 2.15 11.23
N ARG A 503 55.56 1.04 11.35
CA ARG A 503 54.80 0.59 12.54
C ARG A 503 53.36 1.13 12.59
N PHE A 504 52.34 0.34 12.76
CA PHE A 504 51.96 -0.63 13.78
C PHE A 504 50.76 -1.45 13.33
N SER A 505 50.83 -2.75 13.49
CA SER A 505 49.73 -3.70 13.71
C SER A 505 49.50 -3.86 15.22
N PRO A 506 48.62 -4.75 15.69
CA PRO A 506 47.20 -5.02 15.48
C PRO A 506 46.43 -5.23 16.82
N ASN A 507 45.23 -5.80 16.78
CA ASN A 507 44.45 -6.44 17.85
C ASN A 507 43.34 -5.64 18.52
N ALA A 508 42.10 -6.15 18.34
CA ALA A 508 41.37 -6.72 19.46
C ALA A 508 40.06 -7.40 18.98
N GLN A 509 39.89 -8.64 19.41
CA GLN A 509 38.74 -9.50 19.34
C GLN A 509 37.59 -9.00 20.24
N PRO A 510 36.32 -9.46 19.99
CA PRO A 510 35.17 -9.19 20.83
C PRO A 510 35.04 -10.18 22.01
N PRO A 511 34.35 -9.84 23.09
CA PRO A 511 33.87 -10.82 24.05
C PRO A 511 32.44 -11.28 23.79
N HIS A 512 32.23 -12.56 24.04
CA HIS A 512 30.97 -13.25 24.26
C HIS A 512 30.22 -12.69 25.48
N GLU A 513 28.89 -12.52 25.34
CA GLU A 513 27.85 -13.19 26.14
C GLU A 513 26.51 -12.92 25.48
#